data_7fa61189577e2402cc00be758a1d249d
#
_entry.id   7fa61189577e2402cc00be758a1d249d
#
_cell.length_a   1.000
_cell.length_b   1.000
_cell.length_c   1.000
_cell.angle_alpha   90.00
_cell.angle_beta   90.00
_cell.angle_gamma   90.00
#
_symmetry.space_group_name_H-M   'P 1'
#
loop_
_entity.id
_entity.type
_entity.pdbx_description
1 polymer ?
#
loop_
_entity_poly.entity_id
_entity_poly.type
_entity_poly.pdbx_seq_one_letter_code
_entity_poly.pdbx_strand_id
1 'polypeptide(L)'
;GHALVWYSQVPGWLTSDGNKNSFNRSREELLAIMKNHIENVVGHWKGKVAEWDVCNEVLSDDQSAVRTDPNAYTLRPSVWQSIGEDFLDSAFVWTHRADPDAVLILNDYGVEFKGKAKAEAFYNLAKKLKERGVPIHGVGLQSHLDVGAIEVRNMEANIKRYNDLGLKCVITELDLGCDKNDYNFIQQARDYYSISRLAMLADNCNELMIWGLDDGITWRKDRNPLLYDSQLNAKPAYYGAHAALRQTAETSAIIDMDAMPETKPGKVVAIEYYNMQGQRMAQPADSTLYIEVVRYDNGMVKARKLKNTK
;
A
#
# COMPACT_ATOMS: atom_id res chain seq x y z
N GLY A 1 -9.93 -8.96 1.02
CA GLY A 1 -9.46 -10.32 1.33
C GLY A 1 -8.04 -10.55 0.84
N HIS A 2 -7.12 -10.90 1.76
CA HIS A 2 -5.69 -11.08 1.46
C HIS A 2 -5.21 -12.43 2.00
N ALA A 3 -4.56 -13.24 1.21
CA ALA A 3 -4.54 -13.36 -0.22
C ALA A 3 -4.96 -14.81 -0.60
N LEU A 4 -5.53 -15.02 -1.79
CA LEU A 4 -5.98 -16.38 -2.16
C LEU A 4 -4.82 -17.25 -2.64
N VAL A 5 -3.95 -16.73 -3.50
CA VAL A 5 -2.81 -17.46 -4.08
C VAL A 5 -1.51 -16.67 -3.82
N TRP A 6 -0.64 -17.23 -2.98
CA TRP A 6 0.66 -16.65 -2.64
C TRP A 6 1.73 -17.73 -2.58
N TYR A 7 2.96 -17.39 -2.95
CA TYR A 7 4.10 -18.34 -2.94
C TYR A 7 4.59 -18.63 -1.52
N SER A 8 4.32 -17.73 -0.57
CA SER A 8 4.75 -17.83 0.81
C SER A 8 3.65 -18.39 1.72
N GLN A 9 4.02 -18.87 2.90
CA GLN A 9 3.10 -19.44 3.91
C GLN A 9 2.20 -20.58 3.40
N VAL A 10 2.66 -21.27 2.39
CA VAL A 10 1.99 -22.46 1.85
C VAL A 10 2.04 -23.59 2.88
N PRO A 11 0.94 -24.35 3.10
CA PRO A 11 0.94 -25.47 4.04
C PRO A 11 2.01 -26.50 3.69
N GLY A 12 2.76 -27.02 4.71
CA GLY A 12 3.85 -27.95 4.50
C GLY A 12 3.47 -29.27 3.81
N TRP A 13 2.19 -29.66 3.85
CA TRP A 13 1.69 -30.82 3.14
C TRP A 13 1.57 -30.62 1.62
N LEU A 14 1.60 -29.37 1.15
CA LEU A 14 1.49 -29.05 -0.28
C LEU A 14 2.83 -29.22 -1.00
N THR A 15 3.93 -29.08 -0.29
CA THR A 15 5.29 -29.30 -0.80
C THR A 15 5.87 -30.58 -0.25
N SER A 16 6.74 -31.29 -1.01
CA SER A 16 7.20 -32.64 -0.70
C SER A 16 7.97 -32.77 0.63
N ASP A 17 8.64 -31.73 1.06
CA ASP A 17 9.55 -31.69 2.22
C ASP A 17 9.34 -30.47 3.11
N GLY A 18 8.24 -29.73 2.93
CA GLY A 18 8.00 -28.46 3.59
C GLY A 18 8.81 -27.30 3.00
N ASN A 19 9.59 -27.54 1.95
CA ASN A 19 10.29 -26.51 1.21
C ASN A 19 9.36 -25.88 0.18
N LYS A 20 9.29 -24.56 0.16
CA LYS A 20 8.41 -23.79 -0.75
C LYS A 20 8.68 -24.06 -2.25
N ASN A 21 9.87 -24.53 -2.58
CA ASN A 21 10.31 -24.79 -3.95
C ASN A 21 10.31 -26.28 -4.35
N SER A 22 9.89 -27.15 -3.45
CA SER A 22 9.83 -28.61 -3.71
C SER A 22 8.41 -29.00 -4.06
N PHE A 23 8.23 -29.55 -5.26
CA PHE A 23 6.91 -29.94 -5.78
C PHE A 23 6.87 -31.47 -5.97
N ASN A 24 5.88 -32.10 -5.36
CA ASN A 24 5.66 -33.54 -5.48
C ASN A 24 4.21 -33.89 -5.86
N ARG A 25 3.59 -32.99 -6.65
CA ARG A 25 2.20 -33.16 -7.09
C ARG A 25 2.07 -32.87 -8.57
N SER A 26 1.12 -33.56 -9.21
CA SER A 26 0.82 -33.29 -10.61
C SER A 26 0.17 -31.93 -10.80
N ARG A 27 0.21 -31.42 -12.02
CA ARG A 27 -0.50 -30.19 -12.41
C ARG A 27 -1.99 -30.26 -12.07
N GLU A 28 -2.63 -31.42 -12.35
CA GLU A 28 -4.06 -31.62 -12.10
C GLU A 28 -4.38 -31.59 -10.61
N GLU A 29 -3.54 -32.18 -9.77
CA GLU A 29 -3.68 -32.13 -8.31
C GLU A 29 -3.57 -30.72 -7.79
N LEU A 30 -2.56 -29.94 -8.27
CA LEU A 30 -2.37 -28.55 -7.84
C LEU A 30 -3.53 -27.66 -8.28
N LEU A 31 -4.03 -27.82 -9.50
CA LEU A 31 -5.23 -27.11 -9.97
C LEU A 31 -6.46 -27.43 -9.11
N ALA A 32 -6.67 -28.72 -8.77
CA ALA A 32 -7.79 -29.13 -7.94
C ALA A 32 -7.69 -28.55 -6.52
N ILE A 33 -6.50 -28.53 -5.94
CA ILE A 33 -6.24 -27.95 -4.61
C ILE A 33 -6.51 -26.46 -4.63
N MET A 34 -5.95 -25.73 -5.61
CA MET A 34 -6.12 -24.27 -5.74
C MET A 34 -7.59 -23.91 -5.93
N LYS A 35 -8.28 -24.64 -6.82
CA LYS A 35 -9.72 -24.44 -7.06
C LYS A 35 -10.54 -24.63 -5.79
N ASN A 36 -10.34 -25.76 -5.11
CA ASN A 36 -11.05 -26.07 -3.88
C ASN A 36 -10.80 -25.00 -2.80
N HIS A 37 -9.57 -24.52 -2.65
CA HIS A 37 -9.23 -23.44 -1.73
C HIS A 37 -10.00 -22.16 -2.07
N ILE A 38 -9.94 -21.69 -3.31
CA ILE A 38 -10.59 -20.47 -3.76
C ILE A 38 -12.11 -20.57 -3.58
N GLU A 39 -12.74 -21.66 -4.08
CA GLU A 39 -14.19 -21.80 -4.01
C GLU A 39 -14.72 -21.83 -2.56
N ASN A 40 -13.99 -22.48 -1.64
CA ASN A 40 -14.39 -22.52 -0.23
C ASN A 40 -14.16 -21.19 0.48
N VAL A 41 -12.99 -20.54 0.31
CA VAL A 41 -12.68 -19.30 1.00
C VAL A 41 -13.56 -18.17 0.47
N VAL A 42 -13.60 -17.97 -0.84
CA VAL A 42 -14.39 -16.89 -1.44
C VAL A 42 -15.89 -17.15 -1.23
N GLY A 43 -16.35 -18.39 -1.40
CA GLY A 43 -17.73 -18.76 -1.19
C GLY A 43 -18.22 -18.53 0.25
N HIS A 44 -17.35 -18.78 1.26
CA HIS A 44 -17.65 -18.49 2.66
C HIS A 44 -17.85 -16.99 2.92
N TRP A 45 -17.07 -16.15 2.26
CA TRP A 45 -17.08 -14.70 2.44
C TRP A 45 -17.89 -13.94 1.36
N LYS A 46 -18.58 -14.65 0.50
CA LYS A 46 -19.37 -14.07 -0.60
C LYS A 46 -20.29 -12.94 -0.11
N GLY A 47 -20.18 -11.80 -0.79
CA GLY A 47 -20.96 -10.60 -0.48
C GLY A 47 -20.57 -9.88 0.83
N LYS A 48 -19.49 -10.34 1.52
CA LYS A 48 -18.96 -9.70 2.74
C LYS A 48 -17.58 -9.08 2.52
N VAL A 49 -16.81 -9.59 1.58
CA VAL A 49 -15.49 -9.07 1.18
C VAL A 49 -15.65 -8.34 -0.14
N ALA A 50 -15.38 -7.05 -0.15
CA ALA A 50 -15.53 -6.22 -1.34
C ALA A 50 -14.44 -6.46 -2.39
N GLU A 51 -13.21 -6.75 -1.95
CA GLU A 51 -12.04 -6.95 -2.80
C GLU A 51 -11.22 -8.16 -2.36
N TRP A 52 -10.64 -8.86 -3.34
CA TRP A 52 -9.70 -9.96 -3.11
C TRP A 52 -8.36 -9.71 -3.79
N ASP A 53 -7.28 -9.81 -3.04
CA ASP A 53 -5.96 -10.06 -3.60
C ASP A 53 -5.93 -11.51 -4.08
N VAL A 54 -6.27 -11.71 -5.35
CA VAL A 54 -6.41 -13.05 -5.93
C VAL A 54 -5.07 -13.73 -6.04
N CYS A 55 -4.09 -13.02 -6.60
CA CYS A 55 -2.71 -13.48 -6.71
C CYS A 55 -1.77 -12.43 -6.13
N ASN A 56 -0.90 -12.87 -5.21
CA ASN A 56 0.02 -12.02 -4.50
C ASN A 56 1.48 -12.38 -4.82
N GLU A 57 2.30 -11.37 -5.17
CA GLU A 57 3.76 -11.46 -5.35
C GLU A 57 4.18 -12.53 -6.38
N VAL A 58 3.52 -12.54 -7.50
CA VAL A 58 3.73 -13.57 -8.54
C VAL A 58 4.94 -13.30 -9.42
N LEU A 59 5.51 -12.11 -9.39
CA LEU A 59 6.70 -11.77 -10.15
C LEU A 59 7.99 -12.12 -9.40
N SER A 60 8.97 -12.62 -10.13
CA SER A 60 10.35 -12.71 -9.65
C SER A 60 10.90 -11.30 -9.31
N ASP A 61 11.84 -11.20 -8.38
CA ASP A 61 12.53 -9.93 -8.13
C ASP A 61 13.53 -9.59 -9.24
N ASP A 62 14.04 -10.61 -9.95
CA ASP A 62 14.81 -10.41 -11.17
C ASP A 62 13.88 -10.32 -12.39
N GLN A 63 13.78 -9.10 -12.91
CA GLN A 63 13.05 -8.76 -14.13
C GLN A 63 14.02 -8.23 -15.22
N SER A 64 15.22 -8.76 -15.27
CA SER A 64 16.24 -8.33 -16.24
C SER A 64 15.80 -8.55 -17.69
N ALA A 65 14.92 -9.50 -17.95
CA ALA A 65 14.34 -9.77 -19.26
C ALA A 65 13.65 -8.56 -19.91
N VAL A 66 13.08 -7.65 -19.12
CA VAL A 66 12.44 -6.41 -19.62
C VAL A 66 13.44 -5.50 -20.35
N ARG A 67 14.74 -5.62 -20.08
CA ARG A 67 15.78 -4.82 -20.74
C ARG A 67 15.99 -5.23 -22.20
N THR A 68 15.72 -6.46 -22.54
CA THR A 68 15.86 -7.00 -23.90
C THR A 68 14.54 -7.14 -24.65
N ASP A 69 13.46 -7.41 -23.92
CA ASP A 69 12.10 -7.42 -24.44
C ASP A 69 11.21 -6.53 -23.52
N PRO A 70 10.82 -5.35 -23.95
CA PRO A 70 9.98 -4.44 -23.16
C PRO A 70 8.62 -5.01 -22.77
N ASN A 71 8.17 -6.11 -23.39
CA ASN A 71 6.90 -6.79 -23.07
C ASN A 71 7.09 -8.00 -22.16
N ALA A 72 8.32 -8.33 -21.79
CA ALA A 72 8.63 -9.48 -20.96
C ALA A 72 8.19 -9.30 -19.50
N TYR A 73 8.00 -10.42 -18.82
CA TYR A 73 7.95 -10.57 -17.39
C TYR A 73 8.43 -11.97 -16.99
N THR A 74 8.92 -12.11 -15.79
CA THR A 74 9.38 -13.38 -15.24
C THR A 74 8.56 -13.69 -13.98
N LEU A 75 7.86 -14.83 -13.98
CA LEU A 75 7.12 -15.29 -12.82
C LEU A 75 8.06 -15.84 -11.75
N ARG A 76 7.68 -15.66 -10.49
CA ARG A 76 8.38 -16.20 -9.33
C ARG A 76 8.19 -17.73 -9.27
N PRO A 77 9.29 -18.50 -9.15
CA PRO A 77 9.19 -19.92 -8.89
C PRO A 77 8.38 -20.19 -7.61
N SER A 78 7.35 -21.01 -7.73
CA SER A 78 6.46 -21.37 -6.61
C SER A 78 5.72 -22.66 -6.92
N VAL A 79 5.06 -23.24 -5.90
CA VAL A 79 4.18 -24.39 -6.10
C VAL A 79 3.09 -24.11 -7.14
N TRP A 80 2.58 -22.89 -7.15
CA TRP A 80 1.52 -22.48 -8.09
C TRP A 80 2.06 -22.26 -9.50
N GLN A 81 3.22 -21.63 -9.62
CA GLN A 81 3.86 -21.40 -10.93
C GLN A 81 4.24 -22.71 -11.62
N SER A 82 4.47 -23.81 -10.88
CA SER A 82 4.73 -25.13 -11.47
C SER A 82 3.53 -25.72 -12.21
N ILE A 83 2.32 -25.22 -11.99
CA ILE A 83 1.13 -25.53 -12.78
C ILE A 83 1.32 -25.10 -14.25
N GLY A 84 2.02 -23.99 -14.49
CA GLY A 84 2.11 -23.26 -15.73
C GLY A 84 1.53 -21.85 -15.54
N GLU A 85 1.82 -20.91 -16.45
CA GLU A 85 1.39 -19.52 -16.34
C GLU A 85 -0.14 -19.35 -16.20
N ASP A 86 -0.91 -20.28 -16.75
CA ASP A 86 -2.38 -20.25 -16.73
C ASP A 86 -3.00 -20.54 -15.36
N PHE A 87 -2.16 -20.79 -14.32
CA PHE A 87 -2.67 -20.79 -12.94
C PHE A 87 -3.28 -19.43 -12.56
N LEU A 88 -2.71 -18.34 -13.10
CA LEU A 88 -3.23 -16.98 -12.90
C LEU A 88 -4.65 -16.84 -13.45
N ASP A 89 -4.84 -17.23 -14.71
CA ASP A 89 -6.16 -17.18 -15.37
C ASP A 89 -7.19 -17.98 -14.57
N SER A 90 -6.79 -19.19 -14.16
CA SER A 90 -7.63 -20.09 -13.36
C SER A 90 -8.03 -19.49 -12.03
N ALA A 91 -7.08 -18.87 -11.31
CA ALA A 91 -7.31 -18.25 -10.01
C ALA A 91 -8.34 -17.13 -10.12
N PHE A 92 -8.17 -16.21 -11.07
CA PHE A 92 -9.10 -15.10 -11.29
C PHE A 92 -10.49 -15.58 -11.73
N VAL A 93 -10.55 -16.54 -12.67
CA VAL A 93 -11.83 -17.10 -13.16
C VAL A 93 -12.61 -17.80 -12.06
N TRP A 94 -11.95 -18.58 -11.21
CA TRP A 94 -12.63 -19.29 -10.12
C TRP A 94 -13.07 -18.33 -9.02
N THR A 95 -12.27 -17.32 -8.70
CA THR A 95 -12.65 -16.28 -7.75
C THR A 95 -13.90 -15.52 -8.24
N HIS A 96 -13.90 -15.09 -9.50
CA HIS A 96 -15.04 -14.41 -10.08
C HIS A 96 -16.30 -15.28 -10.12
N ARG A 97 -16.18 -16.58 -10.37
CA ARG A 97 -17.32 -17.50 -10.33
C ARG A 97 -17.85 -17.69 -8.93
N ALA A 98 -16.99 -17.73 -7.93
CA ALA A 98 -17.39 -17.87 -6.52
C ALA A 98 -18.07 -16.61 -5.99
N ASP A 99 -17.55 -15.42 -6.31
CA ASP A 99 -18.16 -14.12 -5.99
C ASP A 99 -18.04 -13.15 -7.17
N PRO A 100 -19.07 -13.06 -8.03
CA PRO A 100 -19.02 -12.19 -9.22
C PRO A 100 -19.03 -10.69 -8.93
N ASP A 101 -19.43 -10.28 -7.72
CA ASP A 101 -19.56 -8.88 -7.33
C ASP A 101 -18.28 -8.34 -6.68
N ALA A 102 -17.35 -9.21 -6.29
CA ALA A 102 -16.08 -8.81 -5.70
C ALA A 102 -15.10 -8.22 -6.72
N VAL A 103 -14.34 -7.21 -6.31
CA VAL A 103 -13.24 -6.66 -7.09
C VAL A 103 -12.02 -7.56 -6.98
N LEU A 104 -11.40 -7.90 -8.11
CA LEU A 104 -10.29 -8.87 -8.19
C LEU A 104 -8.98 -8.17 -8.50
N ILE A 105 -8.03 -8.26 -7.57
CA ILE A 105 -6.76 -7.54 -7.57
C ILE A 105 -5.59 -8.50 -7.80
N LEU A 106 -4.65 -8.08 -8.64
CA LEU A 106 -3.30 -8.62 -8.72
C LEU A 106 -2.40 -7.74 -7.86
N ASN A 107 -1.74 -8.27 -6.82
CA ASN A 107 -0.98 -7.50 -5.84
C ASN A 107 0.51 -7.86 -5.84
N ASP A 108 1.40 -6.85 -5.82
CA ASP A 108 2.85 -7.10 -5.72
C ASP A 108 3.57 -5.88 -5.12
N TYR A 109 4.82 -6.09 -4.67
CA TYR A 109 5.72 -5.05 -4.17
C TYR A 109 6.80 -4.68 -5.20
N GLY A 110 7.38 -3.49 -5.03
CA GLY A 110 8.44 -2.98 -5.92
C GLY A 110 7.93 -2.65 -7.33
N VAL A 111 6.62 -2.42 -7.44
CA VAL A 111 5.90 -2.18 -8.70
C VAL A 111 5.32 -0.75 -8.79
N GLU A 112 5.65 0.12 -7.85
CA GLU A 112 5.05 1.43 -7.66
C GLU A 112 5.49 2.46 -8.71
N PHE A 113 6.76 2.38 -9.15
CA PHE A 113 7.38 3.45 -9.93
C PHE A 113 7.59 3.04 -11.40
N LYS A 114 6.88 3.69 -12.33
CA LYS A 114 7.10 3.53 -13.77
C LYS A 114 8.59 3.70 -14.12
N GLY A 115 9.09 2.84 -14.99
CA GLY A 115 10.50 2.81 -15.42
C GLY A 115 11.38 1.85 -14.62
N LYS A 116 10.92 1.32 -13.47
CA LYS A 116 11.62 0.24 -12.76
C LYS A 116 11.26 -1.10 -13.41
N ALA A 117 12.23 -1.99 -13.56
CA ALA A 117 12.06 -3.24 -14.29
C ALA A 117 10.85 -4.07 -13.79
N LYS A 118 10.67 -4.19 -12.46
CA LYS A 118 9.54 -4.96 -11.90
C LYS A 118 8.21 -4.26 -12.14
N ALA A 119 8.16 -2.92 -12.11
CA ALA A 119 6.95 -2.17 -12.44
C ALA A 119 6.56 -2.31 -13.91
N GLU A 120 7.53 -2.36 -14.83
CA GLU A 120 7.26 -2.62 -16.23
C GLU A 120 6.76 -4.06 -16.46
N ALA A 121 7.41 -5.04 -15.85
CA ALA A 121 6.98 -6.45 -15.89
C ALA A 121 5.56 -6.63 -15.31
N PHE A 122 5.22 -5.95 -14.23
CA PHE A 122 3.90 -6.02 -13.61
C PHE A 122 2.80 -5.43 -14.51
N TYR A 123 3.11 -4.29 -15.13
CA TYR A 123 2.22 -3.70 -16.13
C TYR A 123 2.01 -4.65 -17.32
N ASN A 124 3.06 -5.27 -17.83
CA ASN A 124 2.98 -6.23 -18.94
C ASN A 124 2.11 -7.43 -18.57
N LEU A 125 2.27 -7.98 -17.37
CA LEU A 125 1.46 -9.10 -16.89
C LEU A 125 -0.02 -8.70 -16.78
N ALA A 126 -0.31 -7.57 -16.12
CA ALA A 126 -1.69 -7.08 -15.96
C ALA A 126 -2.36 -6.82 -17.33
N LYS A 127 -1.62 -6.20 -18.25
CA LYS A 127 -2.08 -5.98 -19.63
C LYS A 127 -2.40 -7.30 -20.34
N LYS A 128 -1.52 -8.30 -20.25
CA LYS A 128 -1.70 -9.61 -20.88
C LYS A 128 -2.90 -10.37 -20.29
N LEU A 129 -3.10 -10.32 -18.98
CA LEU A 129 -4.30 -10.88 -18.34
C LEU A 129 -5.58 -10.22 -18.89
N LYS A 130 -5.57 -8.89 -18.99
CA LYS A 130 -6.70 -8.13 -19.54
C LYS A 130 -6.98 -8.49 -21.01
N GLU A 131 -5.94 -8.59 -21.85
CA GLU A 131 -6.04 -8.95 -23.27
C GLU A 131 -6.59 -10.38 -23.48
N ARG A 132 -6.31 -11.29 -22.54
CA ARG A 132 -6.87 -12.66 -22.57
C ARG A 132 -8.31 -12.73 -22.05
N GLY A 133 -8.90 -11.63 -21.61
CA GLY A 133 -10.25 -11.61 -21.06
C GLY A 133 -10.37 -12.21 -19.66
N VAL A 134 -9.24 -12.30 -18.92
CA VAL A 134 -9.24 -12.69 -17.51
C VAL A 134 -9.98 -11.63 -16.69
N PRO A 135 -10.84 -11.99 -15.74
CA PRO A 135 -11.62 -11.03 -14.93
C PRO A 135 -10.74 -10.34 -13.87
N ILE A 136 -9.70 -9.64 -14.31
CA ILE A 136 -8.90 -8.75 -13.48
C ILE A 136 -9.55 -7.37 -13.47
N HIS A 137 -9.79 -6.82 -12.28
CA HIS A 137 -10.44 -5.53 -12.08
C HIS A 137 -9.46 -4.44 -11.64
N GLY A 138 -8.35 -4.82 -11.02
CA GLY A 138 -7.35 -3.87 -10.56
C GLY A 138 -6.01 -4.48 -10.22
N VAL A 139 -5.10 -3.59 -9.85
CA VAL A 139 -3.75 -3.92 -9.36
C VAL A 139 -3.52 -3.30 -7.99
N GLY A 140 -2.85 -4.05 -7.12
CA GLY A 140 -2.39 -3.60 -5.82
C GLY A 140 -0.90 -3.23 -5.89
N LEU A 141 -0.58 -2.05 -5.39
CA LEU A 141 0.77 -1.55 -5.18
C LEU A 141 1.03 -1.63 -3.68
N GLN A 142 1.79 -2.64 -3.22
CA GLN A 142 2.00 -2.86 -1.78
C GLN A 142 2.59 -1.63 -1.08
N SER A 143 3.52 -0.96 -1.73
CA SER A 143 4.12 0.28 -1.23
C SER A 143 4.87 0.13 0.10
N HIS A 144 5.61 -0.97 0.25
CA HIS A 144 6.64 -1.14 1.27
C HIS A 144 7.88 -0.35 0.88
N LEU A 145 7.92 0.94 1.22
CA LEU A 145 8.90 1.87 0.69
C LEU A 145 9.83 2.41 1.80
N ASP A 146 10.90 3.06 1.38
CA ASP A 146 11.82 3.75 2.28
C ASP A 146 11.64 5.25 2.19
N VAL A 147 11.76 5.91 3.35
CA VAL A 147 11.66 7.36 3.48
C VAL A 147 12.69 8.07 2.58
N GLY A 148 12.23 9.06 1.83
CA GLY A 148 13.06 9.82 0.90
C GLY A 148 13.27 9.16 -0.47
N ALA A 149 12.77 7.94 -0.69
CA ALA A 149 12.88 7.23 -1.97
C ALA A 149 11.63 7.35 -2.86
N ILE A 150 10.72 8.26 -2.56
CA ILE A 150 9.42 8.36 -3.21
C ILE A 150 9.52 9.14 -4.53
N GLU A 151 9.37 8.46 -5.64
CA GLU A 151 9.36 9.02 -6.98
C GLU A 151 7.93 9.39 -7.41
N VAL A 152 7.33 10.43 -6.80
CA VAL A 152 5.89 10.80 -6.95
C VAL A 152 5.44 10.86 -8.41
N ARG A 153 6.22 11.49 -9.30
CA ARG A 153 5.87 11.60 -10.73
C ARG A 153 5.83 10.23 -11.43
N ASN A 154 6.78 9.35 -11.09
CA ASN A 154 6.82 8.01 -11.67
C ASN A 154 5.69 7.14 -11.12
N MET A 155 5.29 7.31 -9.87
CA MET A 155 4.13 6.65 -9.27
C MET A 155 2.82 7.13 -9.92
N GLU A 156 2.65 8.44 -10.09
CA GLU A 156 1.50 9.03 -10.79
C GLU A 156 1.37 8.50 -12.23
N ALA A 157 2.47 8.50 -12.98
CA ALA A 157 2.50 7.98 -14.34
C ALA A 157 2.23 6.47 -14.40
N ASN A 158 2.60 5.74 -13.35
CA ASN A 158 2.31 4.32 -13.22
C ASN A 158 0.82 4.07 -12.97
N ILE A 159 0.21 4.78 -12.03
CA ILE A 159 -1.23 4.70 -11.74
C ILE A 159 -2.04 5.07 -12.99
N LYS A 160 -1.67 6.16 -13.67
CA LYS A 160 -2.35 6.60 -14.88
C LYS A 160 -2.37 5.54 -16.00
N ARG A 161 -1.26 4.83 -16.25
CA ARG A 161 -1.24 3.82 -17.32
C ARG A 161 -2.15 2.61 -17.03
N TYR A 162 -2.42 2.28 -15.76
CA TYR A 162 -3.40 1.28 -15.40
C TYR A 162 -4.83 1.78 -15.65
N ASN A 163 -5.10 3.07 -15.46
CA ASN A 163 -6.37 3.66 -15.86
C ASN A 163 -6.61 3.52 -17.38
N ASP A 164 -5.57 3.70 -18.20
CA ASP A 164 -5.64 3.52 -19.64
C ASP A 164 -5.97 2.06 -20.04
N LEU A 165 -5.71 1.08 -19.16
CA LEU A 165 -6.15 -0.32 -19.31
C LEU A 165 -7.56 -0.59 -18.74
N GLY A 166 -8.20 0.40 -18.13
CA GLY A 166 -9.46 0.23 -17.40
C GLY A 166 -9.30 -0.60 -16.12
N LEU A 167 -8.15 -0.48 -15.47
CA LEU A 167 -7.85 -1.13 -14.20
C LEU A 167 -7.80 -0.14 -13.05
N LYS A 168 -8.42 -0.51 -11.92
CA LYS A 168 -8.27 0.17 -10.64
C LYS A 168 -6.83 0.00 -10.12
N CYS A 169 -6.32 0.99 -9.42
CA CYS A 169 -5.14 0.87 -8.57
C CYS A 169 -5.55 0.97 -7.09
N VAL A 170 -4.90 0.20 -6.25
CA VAL A 170 -5.04 0.26 -4.78
C VAL A 170 -3.66 0.35 -4.17
N ILE A 171 -3.46 1.24 -3.21
CA ILE A 171 -2.29 1.22 -2.33
C ILE A 171 -2.63 0.26 -1.19
N THR A 172 -2.07 -0.94 -1.22
CA THR A 172 -2.58 -2.06 -0.40
C THR A 172 -1.92 -2.20 0.95
N GLU A 173 -0.64 -1.81 1.09
CA GLU A 173 0.17 -2.21 2.25
C GLU A 173 1.16 -1.12 2.66
N LEU A 174 0.78 0.14 2.54
CA LEU A 174 1.70 1.26 2.74
C LEU A 174 2.38 1.22 4.10
N ASP A 175 3.68 1.15 4.07
CA ASP A 175 4.56 1.44 5.18
C ASP A 175 5.85 2.13 4.69
N LEU A 176 6.33 3.15 5.42
CA LEU A 176 7.48 3.96 5.03
C LEU A 176 8.59 3.85 6.05
N GLY A 177 9.52 2.92 5.83
CA GLY A 177 10.62 2.66 6.75
C GLY A 177 11.66 3.78 6.75
N CYS A 178 11.98 4.32 7.92
CA CYS A 178 13.12 5.20 8.11
C CYS A 178 14.44 4.41 8.06
N ASP A 179 15.56 5.07 7.78
CA ASP A 179 16.87 4.49 8.06
C ASP A 179 17.01 4.30 9.58
N LYS A 180 17.49 3.13 10.00
CA LYS A 180 17.63 2.79 11.42
C LYS A 180 18.67 3.64 12.18
N ASN A 181 19.52 4.33 11.45
CA ASN A 181 20.54 5.23 12.00
C ASN A 181 20.14 6.71 11.88
N ASP A 182 19.08 7.01 11.10
CA ASP A 182 18.58 8.36 10.89
C ASP A 182 17.05 8.34 10.70
N TYR A 183 16.32 8.47 11.80
CA TYR A 183 14.85 8.52 11.79
C TYR A 183 14.34 9.89 11.33
N ASN A 184 14.30 10.11 10.04
CA ASN A 184 13.78 11.36 9.47
C ASN A 184 12.25 11.36 9.43
N PHE A 185 11.60 11.54 10.59
CA PHE A 185 10.14 11.57 10.71
C PHE A 185 9.47 12.74 9.98
N ILE A 186 10.18 13.83 9.72
CA ILE A 186 9.64 14.93 8.93
C ILE A 186 9.56 14.54 7.45
N GLN A 187 10.59 13.89 6.91
CA GLN A 187 10.54 13.38 5.55
C GLN A 187 9.50 12.26 5.44
N GLN A 188 9.40 11.37 6.44
CA GLN A 188 8.36 10.35 6.49
C GLN A 188 6.95 10.97 6.39
N ALA A 189 6.69 12.05 7.13
CA ALA A 189 5.42 12.76 7.07
C ALA A 189 5.13 13.35 5.67
N ARG A 190 6.16 13.90 5.01
CA ARG A 190 6.03 14.42 3.64
C ARG A 190 5.73 13.31 2.63
N ASP A 191 6.37 12.18 2.79
CA ASP A 191 6.20 11.02 1.92
C ASP A 191 4.79 10.42 2.09
N TYR A 192 4.31 10.23 3.34
CA TYR A 192 2.92 9.85 3.61
C TYR A 192 1.92 10.84 3.03
N TYR A 193 2.16 12.15 3.20
CA TYR A 193 1.32 13.18 2.59
C TYR A 193 1.27 13.03 1.07
N SER A 194 2.43 12.85 0.42
CA SER A 194 2.54 12.80 -1.04
C SER A 194 1.82 11.59 -1.61
N ILE A 195 2.02 10.40 -1.03
CA ILE A 195 1.39 9.15 -1.49
C ILE A 195 -0.12 9.20 -1.22
N SER A 196 -0.54 9.61 -0.02
CA SER A 196 -1.97 9.70 0.31
C SER A 196 -2.70 10.68 -0.60
N ARG A 197 -2.09 11.83 -0.88
CA ARG A 197 -2.65 12.83 -1.79
C ARG A 197 -2.74 12.29 -3.21
N LEU A 198 -1.70 11.61 -3.69
CA LEU A 198 -1.67 11.02 -5.02
C LEU A 198 -2.78 9.96 -5.17
N ALA A 199 -2.90 9.05 -4.21
CA ALA A 199 -3.94 8.02 -4.22
C ALA A 199 -5.35 8.63 -4.30
N MET A 200 -5.61 9.67 -3.52
CA MET A 200 -6.94 10.30 -3.46
C MET A 200 -7.28 11.20 -4.66
N LEU A 201 -6.29 11.68 -5.42
CA LEU A 201 -6.51 12.53 -6.58
C LEU A 201 -6.51 11.78 -7.92
N ALA A 202 -6.04 10.56 -7.94
CA ALA A 202 -6.02 9.76 -9.16
C ALA A 202 -7.41 9.15 -9.43
N ASP A 203 -7.89 9.28 -10.65
CA ASP A 203 -9.25 8.85 -11.04
C ASP A 203 -9.51 7.36 -10.79
N ASN A 204 -8.47 6.53 -10.88
CA ASN A 204 -8.54 5.09 -10.71
C ASN A 204 -7.87 4.57 -9.42
N CYS A 205 -7.51 5.45 -8.48
CA CYS A 205 -6.88 5.06 -7.22
C CYS A 205 -7.46 5.92 -6.09
N ASN A 206 -8.42 5.40 -5.35
CA ASN A 206 -9.10 6.09 -4.26
C ASN A 206 -9.09 5.28 -2.95
N GLU A 207 -8.23 4.28 -2.88
CA GLU A 207 -8.06 3.41 -1.73
C GLU A 207 -6.60 3.34 -1.31
N LEU A 208 -6.38 3.47 0.00
CA LEU A 208 -5.07 3.38 0.61
C LEU A 208 -5.20 2.65 1.94
N MET A 209 -4.41 1.58 2.10
CA MET A 209 -4.32 0.80 3.32
C MET A 209 -2.92 0.90 3.92
N ILE A 210 -2.84 1.03 5.24
CA ILE A 210 -1.59 1.04 6.00
C ILE A 210 -1.31 -0.36 6.51
N TRP A 211 -0.07 -0.86 6.34
CA TRP A 211 0.30 -2.24 6.70
C TRP A 211 0.73 -2.35 8.15
N GLY A 212 -0.18 -2.06 9.05
CA GLY A 212 -0.01 -2.19 10.50
C GLY A 212 -0.55 -0.99 11.26
N LEU A 213 -0.65 -1.14 12.57
CA LEU A 213 -1.18 -0.11 13.46
C LEU A 213 -0.08 0.79 14.00
N ASP A 214 0.96 0.20 14.61
CA ASP A 214 2.03 0.91 15.31
C ASP A 214 3.40 0.26 15.13
N ASP A 215 4.44 1.02 15.40
CA ASP A 215 5.83 0.61 15.23
C ASP A 215 6.27 -0.54 16.16
N GLY A 216 5.51 -0.86 17.22
CA GLY A 216 5.82 -1.95 18.15
C GLY A 216 5.53 -3.33 17.58
N ILE A 217 4.57 -3.43 16.66
CA ILE A 217 4.10 -4.71 16.07
C ILE A 217 4.31 -4.79 14.56
N THR A 218 5.12 -3.90 13.96
CA THR A 218 5.45 -3.94 12.54
C THR A 218 6.36 -5.09 12.16
N TRP A 219 6.21 -5.62 10.93
CA TRP A 219 7.15 -6.59 10.36
C TRP A 219 8.53 -5.98 10.03
N ARG A 220 8.59 -4.65 9.78
CA ARG A 220 9.83 -3.89 9.52
C ARG A 220 10.40 -3.31 10.81
N LYS A 221 10.71 -4.19 11.76
CA LYS A 221 11.32 -3.81 13.04
C LYS A 221 12.52 -2.89 12.83
N ASP A 222 12.73 -1.97 13.76
CA ASP A 222 13.81 -0.98 13.73
C ASP A 222 13.76 0.05 12.60
N ARG A 223 12.66 0.11 11.83
CA ARG A 223 12.47 1.06 10.74
C ARG A 223 11.40 2.12 11.04
N ASN A 224 10.65 1.95 12.13
CA ASN A 224 9.54 2.84 12.54
C ASN A 224 8.67 3.29 11.36
N PRO A 225 8.04 2.35 10.61
CA PRO A 225 7.44 2.66 9.31
C PRO A 225 6.03 3.22 9.39
N LEU A 226 5.34 3.12 10.53
CA LEU A 226 3.90 3.32 10.64
C LEU A 226 3.51 4.71 11.15
N LEU A 227 2.21 4.94 11.26
CA LEU A 227 1.64 6.26 11.63
C LEU A 227 1.72 6.52 13.14
N TYR A 228 1.76 5.47 13.94
CA TYR A 228 1.85 5.54 15.40
C TYR A 228 3.16 4.92 15.89
N ASP A 229 3.69 5.47 16.97
CA ASP A 229 4.82 4.85 17.68
C ASP A 229 4.39 3.62 18.50
N SER A 230 5.35 2.92 19.12
CA SER A 230 5.08 1.72 19.94
C SER A 230 4.26 1.97 21.22
N GLN A 231 4.00 3.24 21.57
CA GLN A 231 3.13 3.65 22.67
C GLN A 231 1.79 4.17 22.17
N LEU A 232 1.47 3.98 20.86
CA LEU A 232 0.26 4.48 20.20
C LEU A 232 0.16 6.02 20.15
N ASN A 233 1.25 6.75 20.28
CA ASN A 233 1.25 8.18 20.02
C ASN A 233 1.31 8.43 18.50
N ALA A 234 0.50 9.37 18.02
CA ALA A 234 0.52 9.77 16.61
C ALA A 234 1.86 10.43 16.25
N LYS A 235 2.53 9.89 15.23
CA LYS A 235 3.78 10.42 14.68
C LYS A 235 3.51 11.56 13.69
N PRO A 236 4.53 12.33 13.29
CA PRO A 236 4.41 13.30 12.19
C PRO A 236 3.80 12.68 10.91
N ALA A 237 4.07 11.41 10.63
CA ALA A 237 3.49 10.63 9.53
C ALA A 237 1.96 10.61 9.55
N TYR A 238 1.33 10.42 10.72
CA TYR A 238 -0.13 10.49 10.87
C TYR A 238 -0.69 11.84 10.41
N TYR A 239 -0.07 12.93 10.84
CA TYR A 239 -0.52 14.26 10.47
C TYR A 239 -0.29 14.58 8.99
N GLY A 240 0.76 14.00 8.39
CA GLY A 240 1.00 14.08 6.94
C GLY A 240 -0.11 13.41 6.13
N ALA A 241 -0.41 12.15 6.42
CA ALA A 241 -1.50 11.41 5.77
C ALA A 241 -2.86 12.09 5.98
N HIS A 242 -3.17 12.49 7.23
CA HIS A 242 -4.42 13.17 7.56
C HIS A 242 -4.58 14.51 6.83
N ALA A 243 -3.51 15.29 6.71
CA ALA A 243 -3.55 16.56 5.97
C ALA A 243 -3.85 16.34 4.48
N ALA A 244 -3.27 15.30 3.87
CA ALA A 244 -3.56 14.94 2.49
C ALA A 244 -5.04 14.58 2.29
N LEU A 245 -5.58 13.71 3.14
CA LEU A 245 -6.99 13.29 3.08
C LEU A 245 -7.95 14.47 3.26
N ARG A 246 -7.67 15.38 4.17
CA ARG A 246 -8.50 16.58 4.36
C ARG A 246 -8.46 17.51 3.15
N GLN A 247 -7.29 17.78 2.59
CA GLN A 247 -7.17 18.66 1.42
C GLN A 247 -7.87 18.09 0.20
N THR A 248 -7.81 16.79 -0.02
CA THR A 248 -8.50 16.15 -1.14
C THR A 248 -10.02 16.14 -0.94
N ALA A 249 -10.51 15.94 0.28
CA ALA A 249 -11.92 16.07 0.61
C ALA A 249 -12.44 17.51 0.35
N GLU A 250 -11.68 18.51 0.76
CA GLU A 250 -12.00 19.93 0.53
C GLU A 250 -11.97 20.32 -0.97
N THR A 251 -11.13 19.66 -1.78
CA THR A 251 -11.03 19.92 -3.23
C THR A 251 -12.07 19.12 -4.03
N SER A 252 -12.45 17.94 -3.57
CA SER A 252 -13.46 17.09 -4.21
C SER A 252 -14.88 17.49 -3.87
N ALA A 253 -15.08 18.16 -2.74
CA ALA A 253 -16.34 18.76 -2.39
C ALA A 253 -16.38 20.16 -3.03
N ILE A 254 -17.30 20.39 -3.96
CA ILE A 254 -17.97 21.68 -4.02
C ILE A 254 -18.77 21.77 -2.71
N ILE A 255 -18.05 21.96 -1.61
CA ILE A 255 -18.66 22.17 -0.31
C ILE A 255 -19.18 23.58 -0.37
N ASP A 256 -20.46 23.70 -0.16
CA ASP A 256 -21.11 24.92 0.26
C ASP A 256 -20.35 25.46 1.49
N MET A 257 -19.39 26.34 1.26
CA MET A 257 -18.51 26.88 2.30
C MET A 257 -19.31 27.69 3.36
N ASP A 258 -20.56 27.98 3.07
CA ASP A 258 -21.49 28.65 4.00
C ASP A 258 -22.14 27.71 5.02
N ALA A 259 -21.96 26.38 4.88
CA ALA A 259 -22.57 25.37 5.75
C ALA A 259 -21.62 24.77 6.82
N MET A 260 -20.35 25.12 6.85
CA MET A 260 -19.44 24.65 7.91
C MET A 260 -19.57 25.54 9.16
N PRO A 261 -19.95 24.98 10.32
CA PRO A 261 -19.87 25.75 11.56
C PRO A 261 -18.39 26.10 11.79
N GLU A 262 -18.09 27.39 11.97
CA GLU A 262 -16.81 27.83 12.49
C GLU A 262 -16.52 27.05 13.79
N THR A 263 -15.71 26.01 13.72
CA THR A 263 -15.22 25.35 14.91
C THR A 263 -14.25 26.31 15.59
N LYS A 264 -14.78 27.11 16.53
CA LYS A 264 -13.92 27.90 17.43
C LYS A 264 -12.97 26.90 18.11
N PRO A 265 -11.68 27.24 18.18
CA PRO A 265 -10.75 26.39 18.91
C PRO A 265 -11.28 26.23 20.33
N GLY A 266 -11.32 25.00 20.81
CA GLY A 266 -11.66 24.71 22.20
C GLY A 266 -10.62 25.29 23.16
N LYS A 267 -10.72 24.96 24.44
CA LYS A 267 -9.72 25.32 25.42
C LYS A 267 -8.42 24.55 25.15
N VAL A 268 -7.28 25.24 25.19
CA VAL A 268 -5.97 24.60 25.06
C VAL A 268 -5.75 23.63 26.23
N VAL A 269 -5.48 22.36 25.93
CA VAL A 269 -5.21 21.32 26.94
C VAL A 269 -3.74 20.93 26.97
N ALA A 270 -3.00 21.11 25.88
CA ALA A 270 -1.56 20.87 25.83
C ALA A 270 -0.88 21.74 24.78
N ILE A 271 0.38 22.13 25.05
CA ILE A 271 1.30 22.70 24.07
C ILE A 271 2.57 21.85 24.09
N GLU A 272 2.97 21.38 22.94
CA GLU A 272 4.14 20.54 22.75
C GLU A 272 5.09 21.19 21.76
N TYR A 273 6.39 21.02 21.97
CA TYR A 273 7.42 21.60 21.12
C TYR A 273 8.25 20.51 20.48
N TYR A 274 8.58 20.69 19.21
CA TYR A 274 9.39 19.76 18.44
C TYR A 274 10.48 20.52 17.69
N ASN A 275 11.69 19.96 17.63
CA ASN A 275 12.74 20.49 16.77
C ASN A 275 12.41 20.23 15.28
N MET A 276 13.24 20.74 14.38
CA MET A 276 13.03 20.57 12.94
C MET A 276 13.25 19.12 12.45
N GLN A 277 13.77 18.25 13.31
CA GLN A 277 13.89 16.82 13.10
C GLN A 277 12.69 16.02 13.65
N GLY A 278 11.69 16.71 14.22
CA GLY A 278 10.48 16.08 14.78
C GLY A 278 10.65 15.49 16.18
N GLN A 279 11.79 15.73 16.85
CA GLN A 279 12.01 15.27 18.23
C GLN A 279 11.33 16.22 19.20
N ARG A 280 10.63 15.67 20.20
CA ARG A 280 9.97 16.47 21.25
C ARG A 280 11.01 17.16 22.13
N MET A 281 10.74 18.41 22.45
CA MET A 281 11.58 19.25 23.30
C MET A 281 10.79 19.72 24.53
N ALA A 282 11.47 19.94 25.65
CA ALA A 282 10.82 20.52 26.83
C ALA A 282 10.45 22.00 26.58
N GLN A 283 11.38 22.79 26.01
CA GLN A 283 11.18 24.15 25.53
C GLN A 283 12.11 24.45 24.36
N PRO A 284 11.74 25.38 23.45
CA PRO A 284 12.62 25.83 22.38
C PRO A 284 13.80 26.64 22.94
N ALA A 285 15.02 26.32 22.47
CA ALA A 285 16.20 27.14 22.77
C ALA A 285 16.15 28.45 22.01
N ASP A 286 16.88 29.47 22.53
CA ASP A 286 16.95 30.79 21.93
C ASP A 286 17.46 30.74 20.48
N SER A 287 16.84 31.58 19.65
CA SER A 287 17.16 31.71 18.21
C SER A 287 16.96 30.44 17.35
N THR A 288 16.34 29.39 17.87
CA THR A 288 16.08 28.16 17.12
C THR A 288 14.72 28.17 16.41
N LEU A 289 14.66 27.45 15.27
CA LEU A 289 13.40 27.12 14.64
C LEU A 289 12.81 25.87 15.32
N TYR A 290 11.51 25.90 15.57
CA TYR A 290 10.79 24.78 16.17
C TYR A 290 9.35 24.69 15.64
N ILE A 291 8.72 23.57 15.90
CA ILE A 291 7.29 23.35 15.64
C ILE A 291 6.57 23.35 17.00
N GLU A 292 5.58 24.23 17.12
CA GLU A 292 4.66 24.24 18.25
C GLU A 292 3.39 23.48 17.85
N VAL A 293 2.99 22.52 18.66
CA VAL A 293 1.75 21.76 18.49
C VAL A 293 0.82 22.07 19.65
N VAL A 294 -0.31 22.69 19.34
CA VAL A 294 -1.34 23.08 20.32
C VAL A 294 -2.51 22.11 20.21
N ARG A 295 -2.86 21.48 21.33
CA ARG A 295 -4.01 20.56 21.44
C ARG A 295 -5.14 21.23 22.20
N TYR A 296 -6.36 21.02 21.75
CA TYR A 296 -7.59 21.56 22.30
C TYR A 296 -8.50 20.46 22.86
N ASP A 297 -9.34 20.78 23.84
CA ASP A 297 -10.27 19.87 24.50
C ASP A 297 -11.35 19.28 23.57
N ASN A 298 -11.58 19.89 22.42
CA ASN A 298 -12.48 19.41 21.37
C ASN A 298 -11.79 18.49 20.35
N GLY A 299 -10.57 18.02 20.62
CA GLY A 299 -9.78 17.16 19.74
C GLY A 299 -9.05 17.90 18.59
N MET A 300 -9.26 19.21 18.45
CA MET A 300 -8.52 19.98 17.44
C MET A 300 -7.03 20.04 17.79
N VAL A 301 -6.18 19.94 16.77
CA VAL A 301 -4.73 20.12 16.89
C VAL A 301 -4.28 21.15 15.88
N LYS A 302 -3.49 22.13 16.32
CA LYS A 302 -2.83 23.12 15.45
C LYS A 302 -1.33 23.00 15.58
N ALA A 303 -0.63 22.94 14.46
CA ALA A 303 0.83 22.96 14.43
C ALA A 303 1.32 24.18 13.65
N ARG A 304 2.33 24.86 14.16
CA ARG A 304 2.94 26.02 13.50
C ARG A 304 4.45 26.04 13.68
N LYS A 305 5.14 26.41 12.62
CA LYS A 305 6.59 26.65 12.67
C LYS A 305 6.86 28.03 13.21
N LEU A 306 7.67 28.10 14.23
CA LEU A 306 8.03 29.36 14.92
C LEU A 306 9.55 29.48 15.02
N LYS A 307 10.03 30.69 15.23
CA LYS A 307 11.41 30.97 15.60
C LYS A 307 11.38 31.60 17.00
N ASN A 308 12.13 31.03 17.93
CA ASN A 308 12.31 31.66 19.22
C ASN A 308 13.19 32.90 19.04
N THR A 309 12.66 34.06 19.39
CA THR A 309 13.33 35.38 19.19
C THR A 309 13.84 36.01 20.48
N LYS A 310 13.87 35.23 21.58
CA LYS A 310 14.49 35.67 22.81
C LYS A 310 15.98 35.44 22.81
#